data_9886640ed7cbe25196ab901b2447739b
#
_entry.id   9886640ed7cbe25196ab901b2447739b
#
_cell.length_a   1.000
_cell.length_b   1.000
_cell.length_c   1.000
_cell.angle_alpha   90.00
_cell.angle_beta   90.00
_cell.angle_gamma   90.00
#
_symmetry.space_group_name_H-M   'P 1'
#
loop_
_entity.id
_entity.type
_entity.pdbx_description
1 polymer ?
#
loop_
_entity_poly.entity_id
_entity_poly.type
_entity_poly.pdbx_seq_one_letter_code
_entity_poly.pdbx_strand_id
1 'polypeptide(L)'
;DICASLRKNYPNIKVLIFTGEILNEKLWVDALNAGADGIILKTGELLTAVDVQAVMEGKKLVFNYPILEKIVERFKESVAQEMRRQEAVITYDIDEYDERLLRHLALGYTKDMITNLKGMPFGVKSLEKRQNELIARLFKPEERSGVNACRLVSRAFELRIIDVDH
;
A
#
# COMPACT_ATOMS: atom_id res chain seq x y z
N ASP A 1 -12.75 -16.95 11.27
CA ASP A 1 -11.32 -17.22 11.07
C ASP A 1 -10.84 -18.27 12.09
N ILE A 2 -10.29 -19.38 11.57
CA ILE A 2 -9.87 -20.53 12.41
C ILE A 2 -8.75 -20.12 13.37
N CYS A 3 -7.75 -19.35 12.91
CA CYS A 3 -6.63 -18.93 13.75
C CYS A 3 -7.10 -18.08 14.94
N ALA A 4 -7.95 -17.09 14.69
CA ALA A 4 -8.51 -16.26 15.76
C ALA A 4 -9.33 -17.06 16.75
N SER A 5 -10.12 -18.04 16.28
CA SER A 5 -10.92 -18.93 17.14
C SER A 5 -10.03 -19.84 18.00
N LEU A 6 -8.96 -20.39 17.42
CA LEU A 6 -7.98 -21.20 18.14
C LEU A 6 -7.27 -20.39 19.23
N ARG A 7 -6.84 -19.16 18.92
CA ARG A 7 -6.19 -18.28 19.90
C ARG A 7 -7.10 -17.88 21.04
N LYS A 8 -8.37 -17.61 20.74
CA LYS A 8 -9.35 -17.28 21.77
C LYS A 8 -9.59 -18.41 22.75
N ASN A 9 -9.73 -19.63 22.25
CA ASN A 9 -10.08 -20.79 23.06
C ASN A 9 -8.85 -21.47 23.70
N TYR A 10 -7.69 -21.35 23.06
CA TYR A 10 -6.43 -22.00 23.44
C TYR A 10 -5.26 -21.03 23.31
N PRO A 11 -5.08 -20.06 24.23
CA PRO A 11 -4.10 -18.97 24.08
C PRO A 11 -2.64 -19.46 23.97
N ASN A 12 -2.35 -20.63 24.50
CA ASN A 12 -0.98 -21.20 24.50
C ASN A 12 -0.70 -22.13 23.30
N ILE A 13 -1.70 -22.40 22.45
CA ILE A 13 -1.49 -23.24 21.27
C ILE A 13 -0.59 -22.52 20.25
N LYS A 14 0.27 -23.28 19.59
CA LYS A 14 1.08 -22.77 18.48
C LYS A 14 0.37 -23.06 17.16
N VAL A 15 0.31 -22.06 16.30
CA VAL A 15 -0.39 -22.15 15.00
C VAL A 15 0.62 -21.93 13.87
N LEU A 16 0.90 -23.01 13.15
CA LEU A 16 1.73 -23.00 11.96
C LEU A 16 0.87 -23.32 10.73
N ILE A 17 0.86 -22.45 9.74
CA ILE A 17 0.06 -22.60 8.53
C ILE A 17 0.87 -23.30 7.46
N PHE A 18 0.27 -24.28 6.82
CA PHE A 18 0.82 -25.04 5.70
C PHE A 18 0.02 -24.73 4.44
N THR A 19 0.60 -23.96 3.51
CA THR A 19 -0.08 -23.53 2.29
C THR A 19 0.58 -24.08 1.03
N GLY A 20 -0.22 -24.40 0.01
CA GLY A 20 0.27 -24.68 -1.35
C GLY A 20 0.32 -23.44 -2.24
N GLU A 21 -0.22 -22.30 -1.77
CA GLU A 21 -0.35 -21.07 -2.55
C GLU A 21 0.70 -20.04 -2.17
N ILE A 22 1.63 -19.76 -3.09
CA ILE A 22 2.66 -18.74 -2.90
C ILE A 22 2.17 -17.32 -3.21
N LEU A 23 1.11 -17.18 -4.04
CA LEU A 23 0.68 -15.88 -4.59
C LEU A 23 -0.40 -15.17 -3.74
N ASN A 24 -0.87 -15.77 -2.65
CA ASN A 24 -1.93 -15.18 -1.85
C ASN A 24 -1.39 -14.49 -0.60
N GLU A 25 -0.65 -13.42 -0.81
CA GLU A 25 -0.01 -12.61 0.24
C GLU A 25 -1.01 -12.04 1.24
N LYS A 26 -2.21 -11.67 0.79
CA LYS A 26 -3.27 -11.18 1.66
C LYS A 26 -3.66 -12.22 2.71
N LEU A 27 -3.80 -13.48 2.30
CA LEU A 27 -4.09 -14.57 3.25
C LEU A 27 -2.97 -14.75 4.27
N TRP A 28 -1.71 -14.51 3.90
CA TRP A 28 -0.60 -14.60 4.84
C TRP A 28 -0.66 -13.51 5.90
N VAL A 29 -0.91 -12.26 5.46
CA VAL A 29 -1.06 -11.11 6.37
C VAL A 29 -2.27 -11.32 7.29
N ASP A 30 -3.41 -11.74 6.75
CA ASP A 30 -4.62 -12.01 7.52
C ASP A 30 -4.39 -13.13 8.54
N ALA A 31 -3.66 -14.18 8.18
CA ALA A 31 -3.33 -15.29 9.06
C ALA A 31 -2.40 -14.88 10.22
N LEU A 32 -1.38 -14.06 9.92
CA LEU A 32 -0.47 -13.52 10.94
C LEU A 32 -1.20 -12.58 11.89
N ASN A 33 -2.05 -11.70 11.36
CA ASN A 33 -2.89 -10.81 12.16
C ASN A 33 -3.88 -11.59 13.04
N ALA A 34 -4.35 -12.72 12.56
CA ALA A 34 -5.21 -13.65 13.33
C ALA A 34 -4.44 -14.50 14.36
N GLY A 35 -3.12 -14.33 14.45
CA GLY A 35 -2.28 -14.94 15.49
C GLY A 35 -1.56 -16.23 15.08
N ALA A 36 -1.33 -16.48 13.78
CA ALA A 36 -0.43 -17.54 13.37
C ALA A 36 1.02 -17.23 13.81
N ASP A 37 1.75 -18.26 14.23
CA ASP A 37 3.17 -18.14 14.64
C ASP A 37 4.12 -18.28 13.45
N GLY A 38 3.64 -18.84 12.31
CA GLY A 38 4.42 -18.96 11.09
C GLY A 38 3.61 -19.48 9.91
N ILE A 39 4.23 -19.43 8.72
CA ILE A 39 3.65 -19.87 7.46
C ILE A 39 4.73 -20.64 6.69
N ILE A 40 4.40 -21.83 6.25
CA ILE A 40 5.28 -22.73 5.48
C ILE A 40 4.61 -23.04 4.14
N LEU A 41 5.32 -22.82 3.05
CA LEU A 41 4.88 -23.22 1.73
C LEU A 41 5.15 -24.71 1.51
N LYS A 42 4.18 -25.42 0.94
CA LYS A 42 4.30 -26.82 0.50
C LYS A 42 5.12 -26.88 -0.79
N THR A 43 6.42 -27.01 -0.69
CA THR A 43 7.34 -27.06 -1.84
C THR A 43 7.75 -28.46 -2.24
N GLY A 44 7.09 -29.50 -1.73
CA GLY A 44 7.52 -30.90 -1.90
C GLY A 44 8.60 -31.33 -0.89
N GLU A 45 9.27 -30.40 -0.25
CA GLU A 45 10.12 -30.68 0.90
C GLU A 45 9.25 -30.80 2.14
N LEU A 46 9.51 -31.85 2.92
CA LEU A 46 8.83 -32.06 4.20
C LEU A 46 9.07 -30.86 5.12
N LEU A 47 8.01 -30.50 5.86
CA LEU A 47 8.14 -29.63 7.03
C LEU A 47 9.36 -30.05 7.82
N THR A 48 10.34 -29.19 7.93
CA THR A 48 11.55 -29.55 8.67
C THR A 48 11.22 -29.59 10.17
N ALA A 49 11.74 -30.59 10.87
CA ALA A 49 11.62 -30.65 12.34
C ALA A 49 12.09 -29.35 12.99
N VAL A 50 13.02 -28.65 12.34
CA VAL A 50 13.56 -27.34 12.75
C VAL A 50 12.48 -26.24 12.77
N ASP A 51 11.59 -26.18 11.77
CA ASP A 51 10.53 -25.17 11.72
C ASP A 51 9.52 -25.38 12.86
N VAL A 52 9.12 -26.62 13.07
CA VAL A 52 8.23 -26.99 14.18
C VAL A 52 8.88 -26.69 15.53
N GLN A 53 10.13 -27.07 15.71
CA GLN A 53 10.88 -26.81 16.93
C GLN A 53 10.99 -25.30 17.20
N ALA A 54 11.29 -24.50 16.19
CA ALA A 54 11.36 -23.05 16.30
C ALA A 54 10.05 -22.45 16.84
N VAL A 55 8.91 -22.90 16.30
CA VAL A 55 7.59 -22.47 16.80
C VAL A 55 7.31 -22.94 18.21
N MET A 56 7.69 -24.17 18.55
CA MET A 56 7.54 -24.73 19.91
C MET A 56 8.40 -23.98 20.92
N GLU A 57 9.59 -23.54 20.55
CA GLU A 57 10.49 -22.70 21.36
C GLU A 57 9.97 -21.26 21.54
N GLY A 58 8.83 -20.91 20.90
CA GLY A 58 8.19 -19.62 21.03
C GLY A 58 8.67 -18.57 20.01
N LYS A 59 9.47 -18.96 19.03
CA LYS A 59 9.78 -18.08 17.91
C LYS A 59 8.50 -17.74 17.15
N LYS A 60 8.37 -16.49 16.74
CA LYS A 60 7.27 -15.98 15.93
C LYS A 60 7.76 -15.65 14.53
N LEU A 61 6.83 -15.58 13.58
CA LEU A 61 7.14 -15.28 12.19
C LEU A 61 8.10 -16.31 11.57
N VAL A 62 7.81 -17.60 11.82
CA VAL A 62 8.58 -18.70 11.22
C VAL A 62 8.12 -18.89 9.77
N PHE A 63 9.04 -18.72 8.85
CA PHE A 63 8.81 -18.87 7.41
C PHE A 63 9.88 -19.76 6.80
N ASN A 64 9.50 -20.60 5.83
CA ASN A 64 10.51 -21.27 5.02
C ASN A 64 11.07 -20.33 3.93
N TYR A 65 12.19 -20.75 3.32
CA TYR A 65 12.93 -19.91 2.38
C TYR A 65 12.07 -19.31 1.25
N PRO A 66 11.18 -20.05 0.54
CA PRO A 66 10.38 -19.49 -0.53
C PRO A 66 9.42 -18.39 -0.08
N ILE A 67 8.88 -18.47 1.14
CA ILE A 67 8.06 -17.41 1.72
C ILE A 67 8.91 -16.18 2.06
N LEU A 68 10.07 -16.39 2.67
CA LEU A 68 11.01 -15.29 2.99
C LEU A 68 11.48 -14.58 1.73
N GLU A 69 11.80 -15.30 0.67
CA GLU A 69 12.21 -14.73 -0.62
C GLU A 69 11.12 -13.81 -1.17
N LYS A 70 9.86 -14.23 -1.13
CA LYS A 70 8.72 -13.41 -1.57
C LYS A 70 8.53 -12.17 -0.70
N ILE A 71 8.63 -12.29 0.60
CA ILE A 71 8.54 -11.14 1.53
C ILE A 71 9.64 -10.12 1.22
N VAL A 72 10.87 -10.58 1.03
CA VAL A 72 12.00 -9.69 0.71
C VAL A 72 11.83 -9.02 -0.66
N GLU A 73 11.35 -9.75 -1.67
CA GLU A 73 11.07 -9.22 -3.00
C GLU A 73 10.02 -8.09 -2.94
N ARG A 74 8.91 -8.33 -2.24
CA ARG A 74 7.86 -7.32 -2.02
C ARG A 74 8.34 -6.11 -1.23
N PHE A 75 9.14 -6.34 -0.21
CA PHE A 75 9.73 -5.25 0.55
C PHE A 75 10.61 -4.36 -0.33
N LYS A 76 11.47 -4.96 -1.16
CA LYS A 76 12.31 -4.20 -2.12
C LYS A 76 11.46 -3.40 -3.10
N GLU A 77 10.39 -3.98 -3.65
CA GLU A 77 9.47 -3.30 -4.54
C GLU A 77 8.80 -2.10 -3.86
N SER A 78 8.29 -2.31 -2.64
CA SER A 78 7.64 -1.27 -1.84
C SER A 78 8.58 -0.11 -1.53
N VAL A 79 9.81 -0.41 -1.11
CA VAL A 79 10.83 0.63 -0.83
C VAL A 79 11.19 1.40 -2.11
N ALA A 80 11.40 0.69 -3.23
CA ALA A 80 11.71 1.35 -4.50
C ALA A 80 10.54 2.23 -4.99
N GLN A 81 9.32 1.82 -4.76
CA GLN A 81 8.12 2.58 -5.10
C GLN A 81 8.03 3.86 -4.26
N GLU A 82 8.23 3.76 -2.94
CA GLU A 82 8.21 4.93 -2.05
C GLU A 82 9.34 5.92 -2.37
N MET A 83 10.54 5.44 -2.68
CA MET A 83 11.65 6.30 -3.10
C MET A 83 11.32 7.10 -4.36
N ARG A 84 10.72 6.45 -5.39
CA ARG A 84 10.30 7.13 -6.62
C ARG A 84 9.20 8.16 -6.36
N ARG A 85 8.27 7.87 -5.45
CA ARG A 85 7.23 8.80 -5.04
C ARG A 85 7.83 10.04 -4.37
N GLN A 86 8.73 9.85 -3.42
CA GLN A 86 9.41 10.96 -2.73
C GLN A 86 10.21 11.82 -3.72
N GLU A 87 10.91 11.21 -4.66
CA GLU A 87 11.63 11.93 -5.72
C GLU A 87 10.67 12.78 -6.57
N ALA A 88 9.52 12.24 -6.96
CA ALA A 88 8.52 12.97 -7.72
C ALA A 88 7.92 14.15 -6.92
N VAL A 89 7.58 13.92 -5.64
CA VAL A 89 7.05 14.97 -4.76
C VAL A 89 8.03 16.14 -4.64
N ILE A 90 9.32 15.85 -4.44
CA ILE A 90 10.37 16.87 -4.36
C ILE A 90 10.57 17.57 -5.73
N THR A 91 10.65 16.81 -6.82
CA THR A 91 10.93 17.34 -8.17
C THR A 91 9.84 18.31 -8.64
N TYR A 92 8.57 18.02 -8.31
CA TYR A 92 7.43 18.83 -8.74
C TYR A 92 6.90 19.78 -7.66
N ASP A 93 7.59 19.90 -6.52
CA ASP A 93 7.21 20.77 -5.41
C ASP A 93 5.74 20.56 -4.99
N ILE A 94 5.41 19.31 -4.69
CA ILE A 94 4.07 18.87 -4.30
C ILE A 94 3.97 18.93 -2.78
N ASP A 95 3.03 19.72 -2.27
CA ASP A 95 2.74 19.77 -0.84
C ASP A 95 1.59 18.82 -0.43
N GLU A 96 1.34 18.69 0.85
CA GLU A 96 0.30 17.83 1.42
C GLU A 96 -1.11 18.18 0.89
N TYR A 97 -1.40 19.45 0.64
CA TYR A 97 -2.69 19.88 0.12
C TYR A 97 -2.84 19.59 -1.38
N ASP A 98 -1.75 19.66 -2.13
CA ASP A 98 -1.70 19.25 -3.53
C ASP A 98 -2.00 17.76 -3.66
N GLU A 99 -1.37 16.94 -2.82
CA GLU A 99 -1.60 15.51 -2.80
C GLU A 99 -3.04 15.17 -2.41
N ARG A 100 -3.59 15.82 -1.38
CA ARG A 100 -4.99 15.65 -0.98
C ARG A 100 -5.96 16.05 -2.09
N LEU A 101 -5.71 17.19 -2.77
CA LEU A 101 -6.52 17.62 -3.90
C LEU A 101 -6.53 16.59 -5.02
N LEU A 102 -5.35 16.10 -5.41
CA LEU A 102 -5.22 15.07 -6.44
C LEU A 102 -5.93 13.77 -6.06
N ARG A 103 -5.82 13.31 -4.81
CA ARG A 103 -6.53 12.11 -4.31
C ARG A 103 -8.04 12.28 -4.36
N HIS A 104 -8.57 13.42 -3.92
CA HIS A 104 -10.02 13.67 -3.97
C HIS A 104 -10.54 13.78 -5.40
N LEU A 105 -9.79 14.40 -6.30
CA LEU A 105 -10.12 14.42 -7.73
C LEU A 105 -10.10 13.01 -8.33
N ALA A 106 -9.15 12.16 -7.94
CA ALA A 106 -9.07 10.76 -8.36
C ALA A 106 -10.28 9.94 -7.89
N LEU A 107 -10.82 10.24 -6.72
CA LEU A 107 -12.07 9.67 -6.19
C LEU A 107 -13.34 10.24 -6.85
N GLY A 108 -13.20 11.15 -7.81
CA GLY A 108 -14.33 11.75 -8.52
C GLY A 108 -15.02 12.89 -7.76
N TYR A 109 -14.43 13.43 -6.70
CA TYR A 109 -15.02 14.54 -5.97
C TYR A 109 -14.95 15.83 -6.78
N THR A 110 -16.05 16.58 -6.76
CA THR A 110 -16.09 17.93 -7.33
C THR A 110 -15.38 18.92 -6.42
N LYS A 111 -14.99 20.08 -6.92
CA LYS A 111 -14.34 21.12 -6.10
C LYS A 111 -15.24 21.59 -4.96
N ASP A 112 -16.54 21.70 -5.17
CA ASP A 112 -17.50 22.05 -4.12
C ASP A 112 -17.55 20.97 -3.02
N MET A 113 -17.48 19.69 -3.38
CA MET A 113 -17.39 18.62 -2.39
C MET A 113 -16.09 18.69 -1.60
N ILE A 114 -14.97 18.94 -2.28
CA ILE A 114 -13.64 19.00 -1.65
C ILE A 114 -13.56 20.15 -0.63
N THR A 115 -14.15 21.33 -0.94
CA THR A 115 -14.14 22.49 -0.02
C THR A 115 -14.88 22.22 1.28
N ASN A 116 -15.81 21.28 1.29
CA ASN A 116 -16.60 20.91 2.47
C ASN A 116 -15.94 19.80 3.32
N LEU A 117 -14.78 19.28 2.89
CA LEU A 117 -14.08 18.22 3.61
C LEU A 117 -13.27 18.79 4.78
N LYS A 118 -13.30 18.09 5.90
CA LYS A 118 -12.47 18.41 7.08
C LYS A 118 -10.99 18.39 6.71
N GLY A 119 -10.28 19.47 6.98
CA GLY A 119 -8.84 19.59 6.70
C GLY A 119 -8.49 20.16 5.32
N MET A 120 -9.50 20.65 4.56
CA MET A 120 -9.29 21.44 3.34
C MET A 120 -9.68 22.89 3.59
N PRO A 121 -8.72 23.76 3.92
CA PRO A 121 -8.99 25.15 4.30
C PRO A 121 -9.25 26.09 3.11
N PHE A 122 -9.47 25.54 1.91
CA PHE A 122 -9.55 26.30 0.66
C PHE A 122 -10.99 26.40 0.15
N GLY A 123 -11.38 27.61 -0.29
CA GLY A 123 -12.60 27.80 -1.07
C GLY A 123 -12.39 27.38 -2.54
N VAL A 124 -13.50 27.26 -3.30
CA VAL A 124 -13.49 26.81 -4.70
C VAL A 124 -12.49 27.54 -5.58
N LYS A 125 -12.45 28.89 -5.50
CA LYS A 125 -11.50 29.69 -6.28
C LYS A 125 -10.03 29.40 -5.96
N SER A 126 -9.73 29.13 -4.67
CA SER A 126 -8.39 28.77 -4.26
C SER A 126 -7.99 27.37 -4.77
N LEU A 127 -8.94 26.42 -4.77
CA LEU A 127 -8.70 25.10 -5.37
C LEU A 127 -8.50 25.16 -6.88
N GLU A 128 -9.23 26.06 -7.58
CA GLU A 128 -9.03 26.28 -9.02
C GLU A 128 -7.63 26.84 -9.32
N LYS A 129 -7.22 27.85 -8.54
CA LYS A 129 -5.87 28.41 -8.67
C LYS A 129 -4.82 27.32 -8.46
N ARG A 130 -4.97 26.54 -7.38
CA ARG A 130 -4.05 25.46 -7.03
C ARG A 130 -4.01 24.37 -8.09
N GLN A 131 -5.15 23.98 -8.63
CA GLN A 131 -5.22 23.05 -9.77
C GLN A 131 -4.47 23.57 -10.99
N ASN A 132 -4.59 24.86 -11.31
CA ASN A 132 -3.86 25.47 -12.42
C ASN A 132 -2.35 25.53 -12.17
N GLU A 133 -1.93 25.76 -10.93
CA GLU A 133 -0.52 25.71 -10.51
C GLU A 133 0.04 24.28 -10.62
N LEU A 134 -0.74 23.27 -10.25
CA LEU A 134 -0.38 21.87 -10.45
C LEU A 134 -0.22 21.53 -11.94
N ILE A 135 -1.14 21.98 -12.78
CA ILE A 135 -1.04 21.80 -14.25
C ILE A 135 0.25 22.46 -14.74
N ALA A 136 0.59 23.65 -14.25
CA ALA A 136 1.80 24.35 -14.66
C ALA A 136 3.09 23.62 -14.25
N ARG A 137 3.08 22.91 -13.12
CA ARG A 137 4.22 22.12 -12.62
C ARG A 137 4.34 20.76 -13.28
N LEU A 138 3.21 20.08 -13.52
CA LEU A 138 3.20 18.68 -13.98
C LEU A 138 3.20 18.53 -15.51
N PHE A 139 2.89 19.59 -16.26
CA PHE A 139 2.82 19.56 -17.72
C PHE A 139 3.73 20.60 -18.36
N LYS A 140 4.33 20.24 -19.48
CA LYS A 140 5.08 21.18 -20.32
C LYS A 140 4.13 22.25 -20.90
N PRO A 141 4.62 23.45 -21.20
CA PRO A 141 3.77 24.55 -21.71
C PRO A 141 2.86 24.16 -22.87
N GLU A 142 3.36 23.37 -23.81
CA GLU A 142 2.63 22.87 -24.99
C GLU A 142 1.53 21.86 -24.68
N GLU A 143 1.61 21.20 -23.54
CA GLU A 143 0.67 20.15 -23.11
C GLU A 143 -0.49 20.68 -22.24
N ARG A 144 -0.40 21.93 -21.76
CA ARG A 144 -1.34 22.50 -20.76
C ARG A 144 -2.72 22.80 -21.31
N SER A 145 -2.82 23.03 -22.63
CA SER A 145 -4.10 23.35 -23.26
C SER A 145 -5.08 22.18 -23.14
N GLY A 146 -6.27 22.46 -22.62
CA GLY A 146 -7.33 21.46 -22.45
C GLY A 146 -7.10 20.41 -21.35
N VAL A 147 -6.14 20.63 -20.45
CA VAL A 147 -5.96 19.75 -19.29
C VAL A 147 -7.15 19.91 -18.33
N ASN A 148 -7.90 18.84 -18.16
CA ASN A 148 -8.98 18.74 -17.18
C ASN A 148 -8.55 17.93 -15.95
N ALA A 149 -9.45 17.78 -14.97
CA ALA A 149 -9.18 17.03 -13.73
C ALA A 149 -8.75 15.59 -14.00
N CYS A 150 -9.39 14.89 -14.95
CA CYS A 150 -9.04 13.50 -15.27
C CYS A 150 -7.60 13.39 -15.81
N ARG A 151 -7.21 14.28 -16.74
CA ARG A 151 -5.86 14.28 -17.31
C ARG A 151 -4.81 14.67 -16.27
N LEU A 152 -5.14 15.58 -15.35
CA LEU A 152 -4.28 15.94 -14.22
C LEU A 152 -4.06 14.75 -13.29
N VAL A 153 -5.14 14.05 -12.94
CA VAL A 153 -5.10 12.83 -12.10
C VAL A 153 -4.28 11.73 -12.78
N SER A 154 -4.53 11.46 -14.09
CA SER A 154 -3.74 10.47 -14.84
C SER A 154 -2.25 10.79 -14.80
N ARG A 155 -1.89 12.07 -14.95
CA ARG A 155 -0.48 12.50 -14.87
C ARG A 155 0.11 12.31 -13.49
N ALA A 156 -0.67 12.57 -12.44
CA ALA A 156 -0.23 12.36 -11.06
C ALA A 156 0.03 10.87 -10.76
N PHE A 157 -0.77 9.95 -11.32
CA PHE A 157 -0.51 8.51 -11.27
C PHE A 157 0.73 8.11 -12.06
N GLU A 158 0.90 8.61 -13.30
CA GLU A 158 2.09 8.34 -14.12
C GLU A 158 3.38 8.72 -13.38
N LEU A 159 3.37 9.87 -12.71
CA LEU A 159 4.49 10.39 -11.93
C LEU A 159 4.56 9.78 -10.52
N ARG A 160 3.64 8.90 -10.14
CA ARG A 160 3.55 8.26 -8.81
C ARG A 160 3.45 9.25 -7.65
N ILE A 161 2.88 10.41 -7.87
CA ILE A 161 2.57 11.39 -6.83
C ILE A 161 1.44 10.88 -5.94
N ILE A 162 0.46 10.19 -6.53
CA ILE A 162 -0.63 9.49 -5.85
C ILE A 162 -0.71 8.04 -6.32
N ASP A 163 -1.17 7.14 -5.44
CA ASP A 163 -1.41 5.72 -5.71
C ASP A 163 -2.90 5.37 -5.63
N VAL A 164 -3.27 4.23 -6.24
CA VAL A 164 -4.66 3.74 -6.26
C VAL A 164 -5.06 3.10 -4.92
N ASP A 165 -4.09 2.74 -4.09
CA ASP A 165 -4.29 1.84 -2.93
C ASP A 165 -4.45 2.58 -1.58
N HIS A 166 -5.26 3.66 -1.57
CA HIS A 166 -5.71 4.22 -0.27
C HIS A 166 -7.10 4.83 -0.33
#